data_bfcdef3b2554ad2c8accb1a351f91cd2
#
_entry.id   bfcdef3b2554ad2c8accb1a351f91cd2
#
_cell.length_a   1.000
_cell.length_b   1.000
_cell.length_c   1.000
_cell.angle_alpha   90.00
_cell.angle_beta   90.00
_cell.angle_gamma   90.00
#
_symmetry.space_group_name_H-M   'P 1'
#
loop_
_entity.id
_entity.type
_entity.pdbx_description
1 polymer ?
#
loop_
_entity_poly.entity_id
_entity_poly.type
_entity_poly.pdbx_seq_one_letter_code
_entity_poly.pdbx_strand_id
1 'polypeptide(L)'
;MSPPFDTEVPVLLLRLDRNPFHHGTLGAIRSLGRAGVEVHAVVESPHCPIGRSRYLRQGHQLPADGVRGAHRTGETVDAAGGASDGRLERMLRQISDRIGRPAVLIPMDDMGAIAAARLAGRLAGRFLLPEQPPELPQRVADKARLAAMCAELDIPHPPTVSPRSAGEAAAAARELGLPLIAKWSRPWLLPQGGTLRSTTVVTTEEQARALYRRSGEAGSRLLLQRLVPGGRDTDWFFHGCFTGGAVRLAGGAGRKERSWPLGAGLTAVGRWLPNPEVERAAGLLAEHLDYRGILDLDFRFDTATGTYRLLDFNPRPGAQFRLFTDRSGLDVVRALHLDLTGRTAAPADPVPGRLFVAENYALLSSLAALPSEGVPLTSARRGRSAAAGGTGGAGGAGGAGGGEDAGEGRSRPRETETAWFAADDPAPFLATAVRVPAPEGAGGSSGRAGAAAAPLGAPRTPADLRTTEHPTA
;
A
#
# COMPACT_ATOMS: atom_id res chain seq x y z
N MET A 1 -24.19 -16.16 6.81
CA MET A 1 -23.47 -17.41 6.44
C MET A 1 -22.26 -17.00 5.62
N SER A 2 -21.10 -17.57 5.88
CA SER A 2 -19.90 -17.33 5.04
C SER A 2 -20.14 -17.87 3.63
N PRO A 3 -19.58 -17.22 2.58
CA PRO A 3 -19.69 -17.73 1.21
C PRO A 3 -19.15 -19.16 1.09
N PRO A 4 -19.75 -20.01 0.27
CA PRO A 4 -19.29 -21.38 0.06
C PRO A 4 -18.04 -21.39 -0.81
N PHE A 5 -16.85 -21.37 -0.19
CA PHE A 5 -15.57 -21.47 -0.90
C PHE A 5 -15.37 -22.85 -1.53
N ASP A 6 -14.67 -22.90 -2.65
CA ASP A 6 -14.15 -24.14 -3.19
C ASP A 6 -12.82 -24.48 -2.51
N THR A 7 -12.90 -25.20 -1.39
CA THR A 7 -11.71 -25.57 -0.61
C THR A 7 -10.81 -26.58 -1.33
N GLU A 8 -11.27 -27.20 -2.42
CA GLU A 8 -10.47 -28.07 -3.26
C GLU A 8 -9.53 -27.31 -4.20
N VAL A 9 -9.82 -26.01 -4.45
CA VAL A 9 -8.95 -25.17 -5.28
C VAL A 9 -8.05 -24.34 -4.38
N PRO A 10 -6.74 -24.68 -4.27
CA PRO A 10 -5.78 -23.94 -3.46
C PRO A 10 -5.45 -22.58 -4.08
N VAL A 11 -4.71 -21.77 -3.31
CA VAL A 11 -4.19 -20.46 -3.75
C VAL A 11 -2.68 -20.45 -3.68
N LEU A 12 -2.03 -19.89 -4.71
CA LEU A 12 -0.63 -19.47 -4.68
C LEU A 12 -0.56 -17.94 -4.64
N LEU A 13 -0.02 -17.39 -3.57
CA LEU A 13 0.30 -15.96 -3.45
C LEU A 13 1.68 -15.71 -4.06
N LEU A 14 1.73 -14.93 -5.14
CA LEU A 14 2.98 -14.62 -5.85
C LEU A 14 3.49 -13.25 -5.46
N ARG A 15 4.68 -13.20 -4.85
CA ARG A 15 5.38 -11.96 -4.55
C ARG A 15 6.83 -12.05 -5.00
N LEU A 16 7.28 -11.06 -5.78
CA LEU A 16 8.62 -11.01 -6.36
C LEU A 16 9.52 -9.97 -5.68
N ASP A 17 8.97 -9.05 -4.90
CA ASP A 17 9.75 -8.19 -4.01
C ASP A 17 10.31 -9.00 -2.83
N ARG A 18 11.37 -8.48 -2.20
CA ARG A 18 12.05 -9.16 -1.08
C ARG A 18 11.79 -8.48 0.27
N ASN A 19 10.69 -7.74 0.40
CA ASN A 19 10.33 -7.13 1.66
C ASN A 19 9.84 -8.17 2.67
N PRO A 20 10.59 -8.51 3.74
CA PRO A 20 10.18 -9.52 4.71
C PRO A 20 8.99 -9.09 5.57
N PHE A 21 8.64 -7.82 5.55
CA PHE A 21 7.57 -7.22 6.34
C PHE A 21 6.33 -6.86 5.52
N HIS A 22 6.01 -7.67 4.49
CA HIS A 22 4.85 -7.44 3.65
C HIS A 22 3.57 -7.98 4.29
N HIS A 23 2.99 -7.23 5.21
CA HIS A 23 1.78 -7.64 5.97
C HIS A 23 0.54 -7.89 5.10
N GLY A 24 0.47 -7.34 3.88
CA GLY A 24 -0.59 -7.66 2.92
C GLY A 24 -0.62 -9.13 2.53
N THR A 25 0.56 -9.75 2.30
CA THR A 25 0.65 -11.20 2.03
C THR A 25 0.20 -12.01 3.24
N LEU A 26 0.60 -11.65 4.46
CA LEU A 26 0.10 -12.30 5.67
C LEU A 26 -1.41 -12.16 5.80
N GLY A 27 -1.95 -10.99 5.44
CA GLY A 27 -3.37 -10.74 5.38
C GLY A 27 -4.11 -11.70 4.45
N ALA A 28 -3.58 -11.93 3.25
CA ALA A 28 -4.17 -12.85 2.27
C ALA A 28 -4.11 -14.32 2.76
N ILE A 29 -2.98 -14.74 3.35
CA ILE A 29 -2.83 -16.07 3.95
C ILE A 29 -3.91 -16.30 5.01
N ARG A 30 -4.07 -15.36 5.94
CA ARG A 30 -5.07 -15.45 7.01
C ARG A 30 -6.50 -15.42 6.49
N SER A 31 -6.78 -14.53 5.54
CA SER A 31 -8.13 -14.39 4.98
C SER A 31 -8.60 -15.69 4.34
N LEU A 32 -7.81 -16.24 3.42
CA LEU A 32 -8.14 -17.47 2.68
C LEU A 32 -8.07 -18.70 3.59
N GLY A 33 -7.04 -18.81 4.42
CA GLY A 33 -6.87 -19.95 5.32
C GLY A 33 -7.97 -20.08 6.38
N ARG A 34 -8.50 -18.97 6.91
CA ARG A 34 -9.69 -18.97 7.79
C ARG A 34 -10.96 -19.41 7.06
N ALA A 35 -11.02 -19.25 5.74
CA ALA A 35 -12.10 -19.76 4.90
C ALA A 35 -11.94 -21.25 4.54
N GLY A 36 -10.89 -21.91 5.03
CA GLY A 36 -10.58 -23.31 4.76
C GLY A 36 -9.85 -23.57 3.44
N VAL A 37 -9.47 -22.52 2.71
CA VAL A 37 -8.70 -22.63 1.46
C VAL A 37 -7.23 -22.95 1.78
N GLU A 38 -6.66 -23.92 1.09
CA GLU A 38 -5.23 -24.24 1.18
C GLU A 38 -4.40 -23.14 0.54
N VAL A 39 -3.47 -22.53 1.31
CA VAL A 39 -2.68 -21.38 0.87
C VAL A 39 -1.20 -21.71 0.76
N HIS A 40 -0.63 -21.47 -0.41
CA HIS A 40 0.79 -21.45 -0.70
C HIS A 40 1.26 -20.01 -0.93
N ALA A 41 2.52 -19.70 -0.67
CA ALA A 41 3.08 -18.38 -0.95
C ALA A 41 4.53 -18.45 -1.40
N VAL A 42 4.91 -17.58 -2.35
CA VAL A 42 6.31 -17.31 -2.64
C VAL A 42 6.83 -16.36 -1.58
N VAL A 43 7.90 -16.77 -0.89
CA VAL A 43 8.51 -16.04 0.24
C VAL A 43 10.01 -15.89 0.03
N GLU A 44 10.60 -14.84 0.60
CA GLU A 44 12.05 -14.61 0.51
C GLU A 44 12.87 -15.62 1.36
N SER A 45 12.26 -16.14 2.43
CA SER A 45 12.88 -17.13 3.32
C SER A 45 11.80 -17.90 4.09
N PRO A 46 11.97 -19.20 4.35
CA PRO A 46 11.07 -19.97 5.22
C PRO A 46 11.00 -19.44 6.65
N HIS A 47 12.01 -18.67 7.07
CA HIS A 47 12.10 -18.10 8.42
C HIS A 47 11.60 -16.66 8.50
N CYS A 48 11.04 -16.10 7.43
CA CYS A 48 10.42 -14.77 7.47
C CYS A 48 9.16 -14.81 8.35
N PRO A 49 8.71 -13.66 8.88
CA PRO A 49 7.52 -13.60 9.72
C PRO A 49 6.28 -14.22 9.06
N ILE A 50 6.08 -13.97 7.75
CA ILE A 50 4.94 -14.50 6.97
C ILE A 50 4.97 -16.04 6.93
N GLY A 51 6.16 -16.65 6.80
CA GLY A 51 6.36 -18.09 6.78
C GLY A 51 5.99 -18.81 8.08
N ARG A 52 5.73 -18.06 9.17
CA ARG A 52 5.32 -18.59 10.47
C ARG A 52 3.80 -18.71 10.66
N SER A 53 3.00 -18.26 9.69
CA SER A 53 1.55 -18.37 9.80
C SER A 53 1.07 -19.81 9.79
N ARG A 54 0.20 -20.16 10.74
CA ARG A 54 -0.46 -21.48 10.79
C ARG A 54 -1.37 -21.75 9.58
N TYR A 55 -1.78 -20.69 8.89
CA TYR A 55 -2.64 -20.76 7.70
C TYR A 55 -1.85 -20.91 6.41
N LEU A 56 -0.51 -20.86 6.45
CA LEU A 56 0.32 -21.13 5.29
C LEU A 56 0.62 -22.62 5.21
N ARG A 57 0.15 -23.30 4.16
CA ARG A 57 0.44 -24.71 3.90
C ARG A 57 1.92 -24.90 3.57
N GLN A 58 2.46 -24.06 2.67
CA GLN A 58 3.86 -24.14 2.26
C GLN A 58 4.36 -22.79 1.74
N GLY A 59 5.52 -22.36 2.24
CA GLY A 59 6.32 -21.27 1.67
C GLY A 59 7.28 -21.81 0.60
N HIS A 60 7.24 -21.24 -0.59
CA HIS A 60 8.16 -21.53 -1.69
C HIS A 60 9.19 -20.42 -1.77
N GLN A 61 10.47 -20.80 -1.60
CA GLN A 61 11.53 -19.79 -1.54
C GLN A 61 11.81 -19.17 -2.91
N LEU A 62 11.85 -17.84 -2.98
CA LEU A 62 12.34 -17.12 -4.14
C LEU A 62 13.84 -17.40 -4.32
N PRO A 63 14.33 -17.77 -5.53
CA PRO A 63 15.75 -18.00 -5.77
C PRO A 63 16.63 -16.84 -5.29
N ALA A 64 17.83 -17.15 -4.79
CA ALA A 64 18.72 -16.15 -4.19
C ALA A 64 19.16 -15.06 -5.17
N ASP A 65 19.38 -15.42 -6.43
CA ASP A 65 19.67 -14.52 -7.55
C ASP A 65 18.44 -13.77 -8.08
N GLY A 66 17.27 -14.02 -7.48
CA GLY A 66 15.98 -13.45 -7.89
C GLY A 66 15.49 -14.02 -9.21
N VAL A 67 14.29 -13.62 -9.60
CA VAL A 67 13.74 -13.93 -10.93
C VAL A 67 14.33 -12.99 -11.99
N ARG A 68 14.83 -11.82 -11.56
CA ARG A 68 15.56 -10.88 -12.42
C ARG A 68 17.01 -11.33 -12.55
N GLY A 69 17.43 -11.62 -13.79
CA GLY A 69 18.86 -11.68 -14.10
C GLY A 69 19.51 -10.32 -13.79
N ALA A 70 20.73 -10.31 -13.31
CA ALA A 70 21.53 -9.10 -13.30
C ALA A 70 21.51 -8.51 -14.72
N HIS A 71 21.04 -7.27 -14.88
CA HIS A 71 21.18 -6.56 -16.14
C HIS A 71 22.68 -6.49 -16.45
N ARG A 72 23.14 -7.29 -17.40
CA ARG A 72 24.46 -7.09 -17.98
C ARG A 72 24.36 -5.82 -18.81
N THR A 73 25.27 -4.88 -18.56
CA THR A 73 25.41 -3.68 -19.38
C THR A 73 25.50 -4.07 -20.85
N GLY A 74 24.48 -3.71 -21.65
CA GLY A 74 24.44 -3.95 -23.10
C GLY A 74 23.29 -4.83 -23.61
N GLU A 75 22.48 -5.46 -22.75
CA GLU A 75 21.28 -6.21 -23.20
C GLU A 75 20.07 -5.27 -23.33
N THR A 76 19.32 -5.42 -24.43
CA THR A 76 18.06 -4.72 -24.61
C THR A 76 17.03 -5.18 -23.58
N VAL A 77 16.17 -4.28 -23.12
CA VAL A 77 15.15 -4.54 -22.08
C VAL A 77 14.25 -5.73 -22.43
N ASP A 78 14.01 -5.97 -23.72
CA ASP A 78 13.15 -7.07 -24.20
C ASP A 78 13.83 -8.43 -24.09
N ALA A 79 15.14 -8.54 -24.31
CA ALA A 79 15.89 -9.80 -24.18
C ALA A 79 16.05 -10.20 -22.70
N ALA A 80 16.29 -9.24 -21.81
CA ALA A 80 16.36 -9.47 -20.37
C ALA A 80 14.99 -9.87 -19.76
N GLY A 81 13.87 -9.32 -20.30
CA GLY A 81 12.51 -9.69 -19.95
C GLY A 81 12.22 -11.17 -20.26
N GLY A 82 12.57 -11.65 -21.44
CA GLY A 82 12.33 -13.03 -21.85
C GLY A 82 13.05 -14.07 -20.98
N ALA A 83 14.31 -13.82 -20.61
CA ALA A 83 15.09 -14.72 -19.74
C ALA A 83 14.55 -14.74 -18.30
N SER A 84 14.07 -13.60 -17.81
CA SER A 84 13.42 -13.46 -16.50
C SER A 84 12.09 -14.23 -16.45
N ASP A 85 11.26 -14.07 -17.47
CA ASP A 85 9.95 -14.75 -17.59
C ASP A 85 10.14 -16.27 -17.69
N GLY A 86 11.16 -16.77 -18.42
CA GLY A 86 11.45 -18.20 -18.49
C GLY A 86 11.89 -18.82 -17.16
N ARG A 87 12.60 -18.07 -16.29
CA ARG A 87 12.94 -18.54 -14.93
C ARG A 87 11.74 -18.57 -14.02
N LEU A 88 10.93 -17.52 -14.06
CA LEU A 88 9.71 -17.46 -13.28
C LEU A 88 8.72 -18.54 -13.69
N GLU A 89 8.55 -18.77 -15.00
CA GLU A 89 7.70 -19.84 -15.51
C GLU A 89 8.12 -21.22 -14.98
N ARG A 90 9.43 -21.54 -15.05
CA ARG A 90 9.94 -22.82 -14.51
C ARG A 90 9.65 -22.96 -13.01
N MET A 91 9.88 -21.90 -12.23
CA MET A 91 9.58 -21.89 -10.81
C MET A 91 8.07 -22.12 -10.55
N LEU A 92 7.19 -21.42 -11.26
CA LEU A 92 5.75 -21.56 -11.10
C LEU A 92 5.26 -22.95 -11.50
N ARG A 93 5.80 -23.55 -12.57
CA ARG A 93 5.52 -24.94 -12.97
C ARG A 93 5.92 -25.93 -11.88
N GLN A 94 7.13 -25.79 -11.32
CA GLN A 94 7.59 -26.64 -10.22
C GLN A 94 6.73 -26.51 -8.96
N ILE A 95 6.23 -25.28 -8.66
CA ILE A 95 5.30 -25.08 -7.54
C ILE A 95 3.95 -25.74 -7.85
N SER A 96 3.44 -25.58 -9.06
CA SER A 96 2.19 -26.24 -9.50
C SER A 96 2.30 -27.76 -9.42
N ASP A 97 3.42 -28.36 -9.83
CA ASP A 97 3.65 -29.81 -9.72
C ASP A 97 3.63 -30.30 -8.26
N ARG A 98 4.12 -29.47 -7.31
CA ARG A 98 4.07 -29.77 -5.87
C ARG A 98 2.67 -29.61 -5.28
N ILE A 99 1.89 -28.64 -5.76
CA ILE A 99 0.48 -28.45 -5.37
C ILE A 99 -0.36 -29.62 -5.90
N GLY A 100 -0.05 -30.15 -7.08
CA GLY A 100 -0.67 -31.33 -7.67
C GLY A 100 -2.06 -31.14 -8.28
N ARG A 101 -2.59 -29.91 -8.27
CA ARG A 101 -3.89 -29.54 -8.84
C ARG A 101 -3.92 -28.07 -9.25
N PRO A 102 -4.86 -27.64 -10.12
CA PRO A 102 -5.01 -26.23 -10.46
C PRO A 102 -5.20 -25.35 -9.23
N ALA A 103 -4.56 -24.19 -9.22
CA ALA A 103 -4.61 -23.24 -8.10
C ALA A 103 -4.96 -21.82 -8.58
N VAL A 104 -5.61 -21.01 -7.78
CA VAL A 104 -5.75 -19.57 -8.04
C VAL A 104 -4.40 -18.91 -7.80
N LEU A 105 -3.91 -18.12 -8.76
CA LEU A 105 -2.68 -17.33 -8.63
C LEU A 105 -3.02 -15.88 -8.31
N ILE A 106 -2.64 -15.40 -7.13
CA ILE A 106 -2.86 -14.02 -6.70
C ILE A 106 -1.52 -13.28 -6.58
N PRO A 107 -1.22 -12.34 -7.46
CA PRO A 107 -0.03 -11.49 -7.32
C PRO A 107 -0.20 -10.53 -6.14
N MET A 108 0.88 -10.37 -5.35
CA MET A 108 0.91 -9.51 -4.16
C MET A 108 1.79 -8.27 -4.33
N ASP A 109 2.44 -8.12 -5.50
CA ASP A 109 3.17 -6.93 -5.92
C ASP A 109 2.98 -6.67 -7.42
N ASP A 110 3.32 -5.46 -7.87
CA ASP A 110 3.10 -5.04 -9.27
C ASP A 110 3.92 -5.88 -10.25
N MET A 111 5.12 -6.29 -9.86
CA MET A 111 5.98 -7.15 -10.68
C MET A 111 5.38 -8.53 -10.86
N GLY A 112 4.85 -9.10 -9.79
CA GLY A 112 4.10 -10.36 -9.81
C GLY A 112 2.88 -10.28 -10.70
N ALA A 113 2.11 -9.17 -10.63
CA ALA A 113 0.92 -8.95 -11.46
C ALA A 113 1.29 -8.86 -12.96
N ILE A 114 2.31 -8.08 -13.31
CA ILE A 114 2.79 -7.92 -14.68
C ILE A 114 3.29 -9.27 -15.23
N ALA A 115 4.09 -9.98 -14.46
CA ALA A 115 4.67 -11.25 -14.88
C ALA A 115 3.62 -12.36 -14.99
N ALA A 116 2.70 -12.48 -14.03
CA ALA A 116 1.61 -13.45 -14.06
C ALA A 116 0.71 -13.27 -15.29
N ALA A 117 0.34 -12.03 -15.62
CA ALA A 117 -0.46 -11.74 -16.81
C ALA A 117 0.26 -12.12 -18.11
N ARG A 118 1.56 -11.79 -18.25
CA ARG A 118 2.36 -12.18 -19.43
C ARG A 118 2.50 -13.69 -19.57
N LEU A 119 2.53 -14.41 -18.47
CA LEU A 119 2.67 -15.86 -18.44
C LEU A 119 1.33 -16.61 -18.48
N ALA A 120 0.19 -15.94 -18.40
CA ALA A 120 -1.12 -16.57 -18.22
C ALA A 120 -1.39 -17.69 -19.23
N GLY A 121 -1.17 -17.46 -20.52
CA GLY A 121 -1.34 -18.49 -21.56
C GLY A 121 -0.41 -19.70 -21.40
N ARG A 122 0.84 -19.49 -20.92
CA ARG A 122 1.82 -20.57 -20.69
C ARG A 122 1.58 -21.35 -19.40
N LEU A 123 0.79 -20.76 -18.48
CA LEU A 123 0.39 -21.35 -17.20
C LEU A 123 -1.05 -21.88 -17.20
N ALA A 124 -1.73 -21.81 -18.34
CA ALA A 124 -3.10 -22.33 -18.51
C ALA A 124 -3.20 -23.79 -18.06
N GLY A 125 -4.31 -24.13 -17.40
CA GLY A 125 -4.56 -25.45 -16.81
C GLY A 125 -3.81 -25.73 -15.49
N ARG A 126 -2.82 -24.90 -15.13
CA ARG A 126 -2.08 -24.97 -13.86
C ARG A 126 -2.53 -23.93 -12.86
N PHE A 127 -2.80 -22.72 -13.36
CA PHE A 127 -3.24 -21.61 -12.52
C PHE A 127 -4.48 -20.94 -13.12
N LEU A 128 -5.40 -20.56 -12.23
CA LEU A 128 -6.54 -19.73 -12.53
C LEU A 128 -6.16 -18.27 -12.30
N LEU A 129 -6.37 -17.45 -13.31
CA LEU A 129 -6.04 -16.01 -13.34
C LEU A 129 -7.24 -15.24 -13.92
N PRO A 130 -7.43 -13.97 -13.58
CA PRO A 130 -8.41 -13.13 -14.26
C PRO A 130 -8.13 -13.09 -15.77
N GLU A 131 -9.18 -13.28 -16.56
CA GLU A 131 -9.11 -13.23 -18.01
C GLU A 131 -9.07 -11.78 -18.47
N GLN A 132 -7.89 -11.30 -18.83
CA GLN A 132 -7.63 -9.92 -19.24
C GLN A 132 -6.42 -9.84 -20.19
N PRO A 133 -6.26 -8.75 -20.97
CA PRO A 133 -5.11 -8.57 -21.85
C PRO A 133 -3.78 -8.67 -21.07
N PRO A 134 -2.78 -9.44 -21.57
CA PRO A 134 -1.52 -9.66 -20.85
C PRO A 134 -0.73 -8.39 -20.53
N GLU A 135 -0.92 -7.33 -21.32
CA GLU A 135 -0.28 -6.04 -21.13
C GLU A 135 -1.02 -5.12 -20.13
N LEU A 136 -2.26 -5.45 -19.75
CA LEU A 136 -3.09 -4.58 -18.93
C LEU A 136 -2.45 -4.24 -17.57
N PRO A 137 -1.93 -5.17 -16.76
CA PRO A 137 -1.30 -4.83 -15.49
C PRO A 137 -0.10 -3.90 -15.66
N GLN A 138 0.72 -4.10 -16.70
CA GLN A 138 1.84 -3.20 -17.00
C GLN A 138 1.35 -1.82 -17.43
N ARG A 139 0.25 -1.75 -18.22
CA ARG A 139 -0.32 -0.49 -18.72
C ARG A 139 -0.84 0.38 -17.59
N VAL A 140 -1.55 -0.19 -16.62
CA VAL A 140 -2.13 0.57 -15.50
C VAL A 140 -1.09 0.93 -14.44
N ALA A 141 -0.07 0.12 -14.24
CA ALA A 141 1.04 0.40 -13.32
C ALA A 141 2.01 1.47 -13.88
N ASP A 142 2.08 1.67 -15.22
CA ASP A 142 2.91 2.69 -15.86
C ASP A 142 2.34 4.09 -15.61
N LYS A 143 3.01 4.87 -14.78
CA LYS A 143 2.53 6.17 -14.30
C LYS A 143 2.34 7.20 -15.41
N ALA A 144 3.08 7.11 -16.52
CA ALA A 144 2.88 7.98 -17.67
C ALA A 144 1.59 7.61 -18.42
N ARG A 145 1.30 6.30 -18.54
CA ARG A 145 0.06 5.83 -19.17
C ARG A 145 -1.15 6.11 -18.29
N LEU A 146 -1.00 5.97 -16.97
CA LEU A 146 -2.04 6.33 -16.01
C LEU A 146 -2.40 7.83 -16.12
N ALA A 147 -1.40 8.71 -16.19
CA ALA A 147 -1.63 10.14 -16.37
C ALA A 147 -2.41 10.46 -17.65
N ALA A 148 -2.06 9.81 -18.77
CA ALA A 148 -2.78 9.98 -20.04
C ALA A 148 -4.22 9.46 -19.96
N MET A 149 -4.44 8.30 -19.33
CA MET A 149 -5.77 7.71 -19.12
C MET A 149 -6.65 8.61 -18.22
N CYS A 150 -6.09 9.19 -17.18
CA CYS A 150 -6.80 10.14 -16.34
C CYS A 150 -7.27 11.37 -17.12
N ALA A 151 -6.44 11.88 -18.02
CA ALA A 151 -6.80 13.00 -18.89
C ALA A 151 -7.90 12.62 -19.88
N GLU A 152 -7.86 11.41 -20.44
CA GLU A 152 -8.89 10.89 -21.37
C GLU A 152 -10.25 10.70 -20.68
N LEU A 153 -10.26 10.26 -19.44
CA LEU A 153 -11.48 9.96 -18.67
C LEU A 153 -11.94 11.13 -17.78
N ASP A 154 -11.30 12.28 -17.88
CA ASP A 154 -11.54 13.45 -17.00
C ASP A 154 -11.49 13.09 -15.49
N ILE A 155 -10.58 12.17 -15.12
CA ILE A 155 -10.30 11.84 -13.73
C ILE A 155 -9.24 12.81 -13.20
N PRO A 156 -9.52 13.56 -12.12
CA PRO A 156 -8.55 14.49 -11.57
C PRO A 156 -7.23 13.78 -11.21
N HIS A 157 -6.14 14.35 -11.70
CA HIS A 157 -4.78 13.81 -11.55
C HIS A 157 -3.81 15.00 -11.41
N PRO A 158 -2.72 14.90 -10.63
CA PRO A 158 -1.80 16.01 -10.52
C PRO A 158 -1.14 16.33 -11.86
N PRO A 159 -1.01 17.62 -12.26
CA PRO A 159 -0.30 18.03 -13.47
C PRO A 159 1.07 17.35 -13.55
N THR A 160 1.34 16.65 -14.66
CA THR A 160 2.52 15.80 -14.83
C THR A 160 3.16 16.07 -16.18
N VAL A 161 4.48 16.23 -16.18
CA VAL A 161 5.31 16.44 -17.39
C VAL A 161 6.34 15.31 -17.49
N SER A 162 6.51 14.76 -18.69
CA SER A 162 7.58 13.81 -19.02
C SER A 162 8.65 14.54 -19.85
N PRO A 163 9.73 15.05 -19.26
CA PRO A 163 10.76 15.79 -19.95
C PRO A 163 11.55 14.88 -20.90
N ARG A 164 12.01 15.46 -22.02
CA ARG A 164 12.82 14.78 -23.06
C ARG A 164 14.30 15.19 -22.99
N SER A 165 14.62 16.18 -22.18
CA SER A 165 15.99 16.68 -21.98
C SER A 165 16.16 17.20 -20.55
N ALA A 166 17.42 17.37 -20.12
CA ALA A 166 17.73 17.98 -18.83
C ALA A 166 17.27 19.46 -18.78
N GLY A 167 17.26 20.16 -19.92
CA GLY A 167 16.72 21.51 -20.05
C GLY A 167 15.22 21.55 -19.84
N GLU A 168 14.49 20.64 -20.50
CA GLU A 168 13.04 20.49 -20.31
C GLU A 168 12.68 20.09 -18.87
N ALA A 169 13.52 19.28 -18.21
CA ALA A 169 13.28 18.92 -16.80
C ALA A 169 13.34 20.15 -15.88
N ALA A 170 14.27 21.06 -16.12
CA ALA A 170 14.35 22.32 -15.36
C ALA A 170 13.17 23.27 -15.71
N ALA A 171 12.79 23.37 -16.99
CA ALA A 171 11.67 24.19 -17.41
C ALA A 171 10.36 23.68 -16.78
N ALA A 172 10.12 22.36 -16.82
CA ALA A 172 8.97 21.73 -16.18
C ALA A 172 8.97 21.95 -14.65
N ALA A 173 10.14 21.95 -13.99
CA ALA A 173 10.22 22.24 -12.56
C ALA A 173 9.78 23.66 -12.22
N ARG A 174 10.10 24.65 -13.06
CA ARG A 174 9.63 26.04 -12.92
C ARG A 174 8.12 26.16 -13.15
N GLU A 175 7.63 25.53 -14.20
CA GLU A 175 6.21 25.57 -14.59
C GLU A 175 5.30 24.91 -13.55
N LEU A 176 5.66 23.71 -13.09
CA LEU A 176 4.90 22.96 -12.09
C LEU A 176 4.97 23.58 -10.69
N GLY A 177 6.01 24.37 -10.42
CA GLY A 177 6.30 24.94 -9.11
C GLY A 177 7.08 23.98 -8.19
N LEU A 178 7.97 24.55 -7.38
CA LEU A 178 8.77 23.82 -6.41
C LEU A 178 8.20 24.02 -4.98
N PRO A 179 8.23 22.99 -4.12
CA PRO A 179 8.70 21.64 -4.38
C PRO A 179 7.74 20.83 -5.26
N LEU A 180 8.28 19.87 -6.02
CA LEU A 180 7.50 18.94 -6.85
C LEU A 180 7.89 17.48 -6.57
N ILE A 181 7.15 16.55 -7.16
CA ILE A 181 7.41 15.11 -7.07
C ILE A 181 8.02 14.62 -8.37
N ALA A 182 9.18 13.98 -8.30
CA ALA A 182 9.75 13.20 -9.38
C ALA A 182 9.40 11.71 -9.18
N LYS A 183 8.87 11.08 -10.21
CA LYS A 183 8.53 9.64 -10.26
C LYS A 183 9.16 8.99 -11.48
N TRP A 184 9.49 7.72 -11.39
CA TRP A 184 9.81 6.90 -12.56
C TRP A 184 8.52 6.30 -13.11
N SER A 185 8.32 6.39 -14.45
CA SER A 185 7.13 5.86 -15.12
C SER A 185 6.91 4.39 -14.81
N ARG A 186 8.00 3.61 -14.79
CA ARG A 186 8.04 2.17 -14.53
C ARG A 186 8.98 1.85 -13.37
N PRO A 187 8.54 2.04 -12.11
CA PRO A 187 9.41 1.88 -10.95
C PRO A 187 9.93 0.44 -10.76
N TRP A 188 9.26 -0.55 -11.32
CA TRP A 188 9.73 -1.95 -11.29
C TRP A 188 10.99 -2.21 -12.13
N LEU A 189 11.42 -1.27 -12.98
CA LEU A 189 12.67 -1.37 -13.75
C LEU A 189 13.88 -0.85 -12.97
N LEU A 190 13.69 -0.15 -11.85
CA LEU A 190 14.78 0.40 -11.06
C LEU A 190 15.73 -0.70 -10.57
N PRO A 191 17.06 -0.46 -10.59
CA PRO A 191 18.04 -1.40 -10.06
C PRO A 191 17.80 -1.71 -8.57
N GLN A 192 17.81 -2.98 -8.21
CA GLN A 192 17.72 -3.39 -6.80
C GLN A 192 18.99 -3.01 -6.05
N GLY A 193 18.85 -2.42 -4.86
CA GLY A 193 20.00 -1.96 -4.07
C GLY A 193 20.67 -0.69 -4.62
N GLY A 194 20.13 -0.08 -5.68
CA GLY A 194 20.57 1.19 -6.21
C GLY A 194 20.19 2.40 -5.32
N THR A 195 20.74 3.56 -5.67
CA THR A 195 20.45 4.84 -4.96
C THR A 195 19.18 5.54 -5.49
N LEU A 196 18.62 5.08 -6.62
CA LEU A 196 17.39 5.63 -7.18
C LEU A 196 16.17 5.19 -6.36
N ARG A 197 15.35 6.17 -5.99
CA ARG A 197 14.05 5.93 -5.35
C ARG A 197 12.94 6.02 -6.38
N SER A 198 11.88 5.24 -6.21
CA SER A 198 10.69 5.28 -7.09
C SER A 198 10.03 6.66 -7.13
N THR A 199 10.12 7.39 -6.00
CA THR A 199 9.56 8.73 -5.83
C THR A 199 10.56 9.58 -5.05
N THR A 200 10.76 10.84 -5.49
CA THR A 200 11.68 11.80 -4.89
C THR A 200 11.03 13.17 -4.85
N VAL A 201 11.15 13.89 -3.72
CA VAL A 201 10.80 15.31 -3.64
C VAL A 201 11.94 16.11 -4.25
N VAL A 202 11.61 16.99 -5.17
CA VAL A 202 12.54 17.87 -5.87
C VAL A 202 12.28 19.30 -5.41
N THR A 203 13.31 19.96 -4.92
CA THR A 203 13.24 21.34 -4.37
C THR A 203 13.99 22.36 -5.21
N THR A 204 14.76 21.92 -6.21
CA THR A 204 15.51 22.80 -7.11
C THR A 204 15.46 22.29 -8.56
N GLU A 205 15.61 23.21 -9.52
CA GLU A 205 15.71 22.85 -10.95
C GLU A 205 16.91 21.94 -11.22
N GLU A 206 18.03 22.13 -10.52
CA GLU A 206 19.22 21.30 -10.72
C GLU A 206 19.02 19.86 -10.27
N GLN A 207 18.25 19.64 -9.21
CA GLN A 207 17.83 18.29 -8.83
C GLN A 207 17.00 17.63 -9.93
N ALA A 208 16.08 18.37 -10.59
CA ALA A 208 15.31 17.84 -11.72
C ALA A 208 16.22 17.47 -12.89
N ARG A 209 17.20 18.32 -13.25
CA ARG A 209 18.23 18.04 -14.27
C ARG A 209 19.06 16.79 -13.92
N ALA A 210 19.51 16.70 -12.68
CA ALA A 210 20.32 15.58 -12.20
C ALA A 210 19.56 14.25 -12.26
N LEU A 211 18.26 14.23 -11.86
CA LEU A 211 17.42 13.05 -11.99
C LEU A 211 17.21 12.65 -13.45
N TYR A 212 16.96 13.61 -14.34
CA TYR A 212 16.80 13.32 -15.76
C TYR A 212 18.05 12.62 -16.35
N ARG A 213 19.26 13.10 -16.03
CA ARG A 213 20.52 12.49 -16.48
C ARG A 213 20.68 11.03 -16.05
N ARG A 214 19.94 10.60 -15.02
CA ARG A 214 19.92 9.21 -14.52
C ARG A 214 18.83 8.33 -15.15
N SER A 215 18.10 8.82 -16.17
CA SER A 215 17.04 8.05 -16.84
C SER A 215 17.56 6.74 -17.46
N GLY A 216 18.80 6.74 -18.00
CA GLY A 216 19.44 5.53 -18.50
C GLY A 216 19.70 4.48 -17.40
N GLU A 217 20.19 4.93 -16.23
CA GLU A 217 20.38 4.06 -15.06
C GLU A 217 19.03 3.51 -14.53
N ALA A 218 17.99 4.33 -14.57
CA ALA A 218 16.65 3.94 -14.14
C ALA A 218 15.98 2.93 -15.07
N GLY A 219 16.40 2.84 -16.33
CA GLY A 219 15.71 2.07 -17.37
C GLY A 219 14.26 2.54 -17.60
N SER A 220 13.93 3.76 -17.19
CA SER A 220 12.57 4.28 -17.14
C SER A 220 12.54 5.80 -17.36
N ARG A 221 11.44 6.31 -17.94
CA ARG A 221 11.25 7.75 -18.14
C ARG A 221 11.02 8.45 -16.82
N LEU A 222 11.61 9.63 -16.66
CA LEU A 222 11.32 10.53 -15.56
C LEU A 222 9.98 11.22 -15.79
N LEU A 223 9.19 11.33 -14.73
CA LEU A 223 7.99 12.15 -14.64
C LEU A 223 8.20 13.20 -13.54
N LEU A 224 7.88 14.45 -13.85
CA LEU A 224 7.81 15.54 -12.89
C LEU A 224 6.34 15.88 -12.67
N GLN A 225 5.89 15.86 -11.44
CA GLN A 225 4.50 15.98 -11.07
C GLN A 225 4.33 17.08 -10.02
N ARG A 226 3.35 17.97 -10.19
CA ARG A 226 3.03 18.98 -9.18
C ARG A 226 2.77 18.30 -7.84
N LEU A 227 3.41 18.80 -6.79
CA LEU A 227 3.12 18.36 -5.44
C LEU A 227 1.70 18.78 -5.06
N VAL A 228 0.85 17.80 -4.76
CA VAL A 228 -0.41 18.05 -4.08
C VAL A 228 -0.10 18.04 -2.58
N PRO A 229 -0.29 19.16 -1.87
CA PRO A 229 0.02 19.22 -0.45
C PRO A 229 -0.73 18.14 0.32
N GLY A 230 0.00 17.38 1.14
CA GLY A 230 -0.58 16.45 2.07
C GLY A 230 -0.95 17.15 3.37
N GLY A 231 -1.90 16.60 4.09
CA GLY A 231 -2.34 17.11 5.38
C GLY A 231 -3.15 16.07 6.12
N ARG A 232 -3.73 16.49 7.22
CA ARG A 232 -4.67 15.63 7.93
C ARG A 232 -5.85 15.33 7.00
N ASP A 233 -6.23 14.06 6.91
CA ASP A 233 -7.42 13.59 6.20
C ASP A 233 -7.38 13.73 4.66
N THR A 234 -6.22 14.05 4.05
CA THR A 234 -6.10 14.23 2.60
C THR A 234 -5.78 12.95 1.83
N ASP A 235 -5.19 11.93 2.46
CA ASP A 235 -4.80 10.70 1.80
C ASP A 235 -5.94 9.67 1.82
N TRP A 236 -6.37 9.26 0.63
CA TRP A 236 -7.43 8.29 0.41
C TRP A 236 -6.94 7.13 -0.44
N PHE A 237 -7.63 6.01 -0.35
CA PHE A 237 -7.38 4.84 -1.17
C PHE A 237 -8.69 4.12 -1.49
N PHE A 238 -8.65 3.33 -2.55
CA PHE A 238 -9.74 2.44 -2.92
C PHE A 238 -9.17 1.06 -3.19
N HIS A 239 -9.78 0.03 -2.61
CA HIS A 239 -9.50 -1.34 -2.97
C HIS A 239 -10.75 -1.97 -3.52
N GLY A 240 -10.64 -2.70 -4.64
CA GLY A 240 -11.77 -3.40 -5.25
C GLY A 240 -11.37 -4.68 -5.93
N CYS A 241 -12.30 -5.62 -5.97
CA CYS A 241 -12.27 -6.79 -6.85
C CYS A 241 -13.39 -6.65 -7.87
N PHE A 242 -13.06 -6.75 -9.15
CA PHE A 242 -14.00 -6.60 -10.27
C PHE A 242 -14.02 -7.87 -11.12
N THR A 243 -15.20 -8.17 -11.68
CA THR A 243 -15.40 -9.18 -12.71
C THR A 243 -15.85 -8.52 -14.02
N GLY A 244 -16.13 -9.30 -15.07
CA GLY A 244 -16.50 -8.78 -16.38
C GLY A 244 -17.65 -7.77 -16.34
N GLY A 245 -17.60 -6.76 -17.21
CA GLY A 245 -18.55 -5.66 -17.24
C GLY A 245 -18.42 -4.68 -16.06
N ALA A 246 -17.23 -4.56 -15.47
CA ALA A 246 -16.91 -3.69 -14.34
C ALA A 246 -17.78 -3.89 -13.09
N VAL A 247 -18.30 -5.11 -12.90
CA VAL A 247 -19.09 -5.44 -11.71
C VAL A 247 -18.16 -5.59 -10.51
N ARG A 248 -18.32 -4.72 -9.50
CA ARG A 248 -17.58 -4.78 -8.25
C ARG A 248 -18.13 -5.89 -7.35
N LEU A 249 -17.28 -6.87 -7.05
CA LEU A 249 -17.60 -7.99 -6.17
C LEU A 249 -17.36 -7.69 -4.68
N ALA A 250 -16.31 -6.92 -4.37
CA ALA A 250 -15.94 -6.53 -3.01
C ALA A 250 -15.11 -5.25 -3.02
N GLY A 251 -14.99 -4.60 -1.86
CA GLY A 251 -14.12 -3.44 -1.65
C GLY A 251 -14.85 -2.14 -1.37
N GLY A 252 -14.10 -1.04 -1.30
CA GLY A 252 -14.63 0.28 -1.01
C GLY A 252 -13.53 1.35 -0.88
N ALA A 253 -13.94 2.57 -0.54
CA ALA A 253 -13.02 3.67 -0.26
C ALA A 253 -12.63 3.73 1.21
N GLY A 254 -11.40 4.16 1.46
CA GLY A 254 -10.86 4.36 2.80
C GLY A 254 -9.92 5.55 2.87
N ARG A 255 -9.69 6.02 4.09
CA ARG A 255 -8.82 7.16 4.35
C ARG A 255 -7.61 6.73 5.18
N LYS A 256 -6.41 7.21 4.82
CA LYS A 256 -5.21 7.07 5.64
C LYS A 256 -5.27 8.11 6.76
N GLU A 257 -5.44 7.67 8.00
CA GLU A 257 -5.41 8.55 9.16
C GLU A 257 -3.98 8.83 9.61
N ARG A 258 -3.08 7.86 9.38
CA ARG A 258 -1.64 7.99 9.59
C ARG A 258 -0.87 7.22 8.54
N SER A 259 0.29 7.74 8.17
CA SER A 259 1.24 7.09 7.27
C SER A 259 2.63 7.00 7.90
N TRP A 260 3.44 6.07 7.43
CA TRP A 260 4.85 5.99 7.77
C TRP A 260 5.70 5.79 6.49
N PRO A 261 6.67 6.67 6.19
CA PRO A 261 6.94 7.98 6.82
C PRO A 261 5.76 8.95 6.76
N LEU A 262 5.75 9.95 7.65
CA LEU A 262 4.67 10.93 7.75
C LEU A 262 4.47 11.67 6.41
N GLY A 263 3.22 11.80 5.99
CA GLY A 263 2.80 12.60 4.82
C GLY A 263 3.04 11.96 3.45
N ALA A 264 3.78 10.83 3.33
CA ALA A 264 4.07 10.22 2.04
C ALA A 264 4.41 8.71 2.13
N GLY A 265 3.89 8.02 3.12
CA GLY A 265 4.27 6.63 3.39
C GLY A 265 3.15 5.61 3.23
N LEU A 266 3.47 4.38 3.66
CA LEU A 266 2.52 3.28 3.78
C LEU A 266 1.49 3.60 4.86
N THR A 267 0.29 3.03 4.74
CA THR A 267 -0.78 3.19 5.72
C THR A 267 -0.37 2.57 7.06
N ALA A 268 -0.23 3.44 8.07
CA ALA A 268 -0.01 3.03 9.46
C ALA A 268 -1.35 2.83 10.19
N VAL A 269 -2.30 3.74 9.96
CA VAL A 269 -3.68 3.63 10.41
C VAL A 269 -4.60 4.05 9.26
N GLY A 270 -5.56 3.21 8.92
CA GLY A 270 -6.56 3.46 7.89
C GLY A 270 -7.98 3.24 8.41
N ARG A 271 -8.94 3.92 7.81
CA ARG A 271 -10.36 3.78 8.16
C ARG A 271 -11.20 3.56 6.90
N TRP A 272 -12.14 2.62 6.98
CA TRP A 272 -13.17 2.46 5.95
C TRP A 272 -14.15 3.62 6.03
N LEU A 273 -14.16 4.48 5.03
CA LEU A 273 -15.09 5.59 4.92
C LEU A 273 -15.62 5.63 3.48
N PRO A 274 -16.95 5.60 3.30
CA PRO A 274 -17.53 5.79 1.97
C PRO A 274 -17.09 7.13 1.37
N ASN A 275 -16.72 7.09 0.09
CA ASN A 275 -16.37 8.29 -0.66
C ASN A 275 -16.86 8.14 -2.11
N PRO A 276 -18.03 8.70 -2.45
CA PRO A 276 -18.64 8.53 -3.76
C PRO A 276 -17.76 9.02 -4.92
N GLU A 277 -16.94 10.06 -4.75
CA GLU A 277 -16.06 10.57 -5.81
C GLU A 277 -14.92 9.61 -6.09
N VAL A 278 -14.27 9.09 -5.04
CA VAL A 278 -13.20 8.07 -5.16
C VAL A 278 -13.76 6.77 -5.76
N GLU A 279 -14.94 6.33 -5.31
CA GLU A 279 -15.60 5.12 -5.81
C GLU A 279 -16.03 5.26 -7.27
N ARG A 280 -16.54 6.46 -7.66
CA ARG A 280 -16.89 6.76 -9.06
C ARG A 280 -15.66 6.72 -9.96
N ALA A 281 -14.54 7.33 -9.55
CA ALA A 281 -13.31 7.29 -10.33
C ALA A 281 -12.78 5.86 -10.52
N ALA A 282 -12.86 5.03 -9.47
CA ALA A 282 -12.51 3.60 -9.56
C ALA A 282 -13.42 2.83 -10.51
N GLY A 283 -14.73 3.09 -10.48
CA GLY A 283 -15.72 2.49 -11.39
C GLY A 283 -15.46 2.86 -12.85
N LEU A 284 -15.21 4.15 -13.15
CA LEU A 284 -14.88 4.62 -14.50
C LEU A 284 -13.61 3.95 -15.07
N LEU A 285 -12.57 3.80 -14.23
CA LEU A 285 -11.35 3.09 -14.63
C LEU A 285 -11.62 1.62 -14.91
N ALA A 286 -12.38 0.95 -14.05
CA ALA A 286 -12.70 -0.45 -14.21
C ALA A 286 -13.53 -0.69 -15.48
N GLU A 287 -14.50 0.17 -15.77
CA GLU A 287 -15.34 0.13 -16.98
C GLU A 287 -14.50 0.37 -18.25
N HIS A 288 -13.73 1.46 -18.31
CA HIS A 288 -12.89 1.79 -19.47
C HIS A 288 -11.90 0.68 -19.83
N LEU A 289 -11.42 -0.07 -18.82
CA LEU A 289 -10.43 -1.12 -18.96
C LEU A 289 -11.03 -2.52 -19.15
N ASP A 290 -12.35 -2.70 -19.03
CA ASP A 290 -13.00 -4.00 -18.77
C ASP A 290 -12.20 -4.80 -17.72
N TYR A 291 -11.86 -4.11 -16.62
CA TYR A 291 -10.91 -4.61 -15.62
C TYR A 291 -11.48 -5.83 -14.87
N ARG A 292 -10.69 -6.89 -14.80
CA ARG A 292 -11.01 -8.10 -14.03
C ARG A 292 -9.90 -8.37 -13.04
N GLY A 293 -10.29 -8.68 -11.79
CA GLY A 293 -9.36 -8.93 -10.71
C GLY A 293 -9.30 -7.81 -9.69
N ILE A 294 -8.22 -7.79 -8.91
CA ILE A 294 -8.05 -6.85 -7.80
C ILE A 294 -7.27 -5.63 -8.24
N LEU A 295 -7.74 -4.46 -7.82
CA LEU A 295 -7.02 -3.19 -7.95
C LEU A 295 -6.94 -2.46 -6.61
N ASP A 296 -5.91 -1.64 -6.48
CA ASP A 296 -5.63 -0.74 -5.36
C ASP A 296 -5.26 0.63 -5.94
N LEU A 297 -6.04 1.66 -5.61
CA LEU A 297 -5.87 3.02 -6.09
C LEU A 297 -5.52 3.94 -4.93
N ASP A 298 -4.50 4.79 -5.11
CA ASP A 298 -4.14 5.84 -4.15
C ASP A 298 -4.62 7.20 -4.64
N PHE A 299 -5.29 7.96 -3.78
CA PHE A 299 -5.78 9.30 -4.06
C PHE A 299 -5.27 10.31 -3.03
N ARG A 300 -5.22 11.57 -3.45
CA ARG A 300 -5.01 12.69 -2.53
C ARG A 300 -6.06 13.77 -2.77
N PHE A 301 -6.71 14.20 -1.69
CA PHE A 301 -7.61 15.34 -1.72
C PHE A 301 -6.80 16.63 -1.84
N ASP A 302 -7.00 17.35 -2.93
CA ASP A 302 -6.41 18.65 -3.18
C ASP A 302 -7.31 19.73 -2.59
N THR A 303 -6.93 20.27 -1.43
CA THR A 303 -7.71 21.28 -0.70
C THR A 303 -7.84 22.60 -1.45
N ALA A 304 -6.92 22.87 -2.39
CA ALA A 304 -6.98 24.10 -3.19
C ALA A 304 -8.07 24.06 -4.27
N THR A 305 -8.39 22.86 -4.77
CA THR A 305 -9.36 22.66 -5.86
C THR A 305 -10.61 21.91 -5.42
N GLY A 306 -10.61 21.34 -4.20
CA GLY A 306 -11.72 20.54 -3.67
C GLY A 306 -11.88 19.19 -4.39
N THR A 307 -10.83 18.62 -5.00
CA THR A 307 -10.91 17.41 -5.83
C THR A 307 -10.02 16.29 -5.30
N TYR A 308 -10.44 15.03 -5.50
CA TYR A 308 -9.62 13.85 -5.23
C TYR A 308 -8.78 13.53 -6.46
N ARG A 309 -7.45 13.68 -6.34
CA ARG A 309 -6.52 13.41 -7.43
C ARG A 309 -5.97 11.99 -7.34
N LEU A 310 -6.12 11.20 -8.39
CA LEU A 310 -5.54 9.87 -8.50
C LEU A 310 -4.01 9.98 -8.60
N LEU A 311 -3.30 9.26 -7.74
CA LEU A 311 -1.84 9.26 -7.67
C LEU A 311 -1.20 8.02 -8.26
N ASP A 312 -1.78 6.84 -7.99
CA ASP A 312 -1.23 5.54 -8.37
C ASP A 312 -2.35 4.51 -8.61
N PHE A 313 -2.13 3.61 -9.56
CA PHE A 313 -2.92 2.41 -9.81
C PHE A 313 -2.02 1.18 -9.62
N ASN A 314 -2.41 0.28 -8.72
CA ASN A 314 -1.69 -0.94 -8.43
C ASN A 314 -2.58 -2.15 -8.79
N PRO A 315 -2.21 -3.00 -9.78
CA PRO A 315 -3.03 -4.13 -10.23
C PRO A 315 -2.89 -5.37 -9.30
N ARG A 316 -3.06 -5.17 -8.01
CA ARG A 316 -2.88 -6.19 -6.97
C ARG A 316 -3.57 -5.76 -5.67
N PRO A 317 -3.75 -6.67 -4.66
CA PRO A 317 -4.24 -6.28 -3.35
C PRO A 317 -3.34 -5.25 -2.67
N GLY A 318 -3.92 -4.17 -2.17
CA GLY A 318 -3.23 -3.26 -1.26
C GLY A 318 -3.00 -3.91 0.11
N ALA A 319 -1.98 -3.46 0.84
CA ALA A 319 -1.58 -4.12 2.09
C ALA A 319 -2.67 -4.11 3.18
N GLN A 320 -3.57 -3.13 3.12
CA GLN A 320 -4.68 -2.95 4.08
C GLN A 320 -6.04 -3.44 3.56
N PHE A 321 -6.09 -4.29 2.53
CA PHE A 321 -7.34 -4.72 1.87
C PHE A 321 -8.37 -5.32 2.84
N ARG A 322 -7.94 -5.96 3.95
CA ARG A 322 -8.83 -6.55 4.95
C ARG A 322 -9.67 -5.52 5.71
N LEU A 323 -9.32 -4.25 5.61
CA LEU A 323 -10.16 -3.15 6.07
C LEU A 323 -11.57 -3.25 5.48
N PHE A 324 -11.68 -3.70 4.22
CA PHE A 324 -12.91 -3.78 3.44
C PHE A 324 -13.60 -5.15 3.52
N THR A 325 -13.42 -5.88 4.61
CA THR A 325 -14.18 -7.11 4.86
C THR A 325 -15.61 -6.76 5.24
N ASP A 326 -16.59 -7.24 4.48
CA ASP A 326 -18.01 -7.01 4.72
C ASP A 326 -18.58 -7.87 5.88
N ARG A 327 -19.88 -7.77 6.15
CA ARG A 327 -20.52 -8.53 7.21
C ARG A 327 -20.54 -10.04 6.99
N SER A 328 -20.43 -10.51 5.74
CA SER A 328 -20.32 -11.95 5.41
C SER A 328 -18.90 -12.48 5.59
N GLY A 329 -17.93 -11.59 5.80
CA GLY A 329 -16.53 -11.94 5.84
C GLY A 329 -15.86 -11.92 4.47
N LEU A 330 -16.51 -11.37 3.43
CA LEU A 330 -15.95 -11.25 2.10
C LEU A 330 -15.03 -10.05 2.01
N ASP A 331 -13.79 -10.27 1.55
CA ASP A 331 -12.83 -9.27 1.15
C ASP A 331 -12.38 -9.50 -0.31
N VAL A 332 -11.51 -8.64 -0.83
CA VAL A 332 -11.13 -8.67 -2.26
C VAL A 332 -10.40 -9.96 -2.68
N VAL A 333 -9.61 -10.61 -1.80
CA VAL A 333 -8.91 -11.86 -2.16
C VAL A 333 -9.86 -13.05 -2.11
N ARG A 334 -10.82 -13.04 -1.20
CA ARG A 334 -11.91 -14.01 -1.13
C ARG A 334 -12.85 -13.88 -2.33
N ALA A 335 -13.19 -12.64 -2.69
CA ALA A 335 -14.02 -12.35 -3.86
C ALA A 335 -13.37 -12.86 -5.15
N LEU A 336 -12.07 -12.62 -5.33
CA LEU A 336 -11.32 -13.12 -6.48
C LEU A 336 -11.29 -14.66 -6.52
N HIS A 337 -11.11 -15.33 -5.39
CA HIS A 337 -11.12 -16.78 -5.33
C HIS A 337 -12.49 -17.36 -5.75
N LEU A 338 -13.58 -16.78 -5.25
CA LEU A 338 -14.94 -17.19 -5.62
C LEU A 338 -15.18 -17.00 -7.12
N ASP A 339 -14.85 -15.83 -7.67
CA ASP A 339 -15.01 -15.51 -9.09
C ASP A 339 -14.26 -16.52 -9.99
N LEU A 340 -12.98 -16.76 -9.70
CA LEU A 340 -12.13 -17.66 -10.50
C LEU A 340 -12.47 -19.15 -10.34
N THR A 341 -13.22 -19.53 -9.30
CA THR A 341 -13.72 -20.88 -9.10
C THR A 341 -15.18 -21.04 -9.54
N GLY A 342 -15.76 -20.04 -10.22
CA GLY A 342 -17.13 -20.06 -10.71
C GLY A 342 -18.20 -20.04 -9.61
N ARG A 343 -17.84 -19.54 -8.42
CA ARG A 343 -18.74 -19.40 -7.28
C ARG A 343 -19.12 -17.95 -7.05
N THR A 344 -20.30 -17.74 -6.50
CA THR A 344 -20.80 -16.40 -6.19
C THR A 344 -21.04 -16.24 -4.69
N ALA A 345 -20.88 -15.03 -4.18
CA ALA A 345 -21.34 -14.66 -2.85
C ALA A 345 -22.55 -13.74 -2.97
N ALA A 346 -23.52 -13.92 -2.08
CA ALA A 346 -24.58 -12.95 -1.96
C ALA A 346 -24.00 -11.60 -1.49
N PRO A 347 -24.45 -10.46 -2.05
CA PRO A 347 -24.04 -9.15 -1.55
C PRO A 347 -24.34 -9.03 -0.05
N ALA A 348 -23.40 -8.50 0.70
CA ALA A 348 -23.57 -8.21 2.12
C ALA A 348 -23.26 -6.75 2.41
N ASP A 349 -23.83 -6.25 3.50
CA ASP A 349 -23.64 -4.84 3.88
C ASP A 349 -22.17 -4.55 4.20
N PRO A 350 -21.65 -3.40 3.74
CA PRO A 350 -20.35 -2.90 4.17
C PRO A 350 -20.34 -2.60 5.68
N VAL A 351 -19.16 -2.50 6.27
CA VAL A 351 -18.95 -2.13 7.69
C VAL A 351 -18.16 -0.82 7.80
N PRO A 352 -18.76 0.32 7.46
CA PRO A 352 -18.08 1.60 7.53
C PRO A 352 -17.62 1.93 8.95
N GLY A 353 -16.50 2.64 9.07
CA GLY A 353 -15.90 3.01 10.35
C GLY A 353 -14.88 2.00 10.89
N ARG A 354 -14.75 0.81 10.27
CA ARG A 354 -13.74 -0.17 10.61
C ARG A 354 -12.34 0.44 10.49
N LEU A 355 -11.43 0.02 11.39
CA LEU A 355 -10.04 0.49 11.45
C LEU A 355 -9.08 -0.60 10.97
N PHE A 356 -8.01 -0.18 10.32
CA PHE A 356 -6.82 -0.98 10.06
C PHE A 356 -5.63 -0.35 10.76
N VAL A 357 -4.82 -1.16 11.46
CA VAL A 357 -3.62 -0.73 12.15
C VAL A 357 -2.44 -1.61 11.74
N ALA A 358 -1.42 -1.01 11.11
CA ALA A 358 -0.13 -1.65 10.94
C ALA A 358 0.74 -1.29 12.15
N GLU A 359 0.85 -2.20 13.12
CA GLU A 359 1.33 -1.94 14.48
C GLU A 359 2.75 -1.36 14.50
N ASN A 360 3.65 -1.89 13.68
CA ASN A 360 5.02 -1.41 13.55
C ASN A 360 5.08 0.02 12.99
N TYR A 361 4.27 0.33 11.97
CA TYR A 361 4.21 1.66 11.38
C TYR A 361 3.46 2.65 12.27
N ALA A 362 2.41 2.20 12.96
CA ALA A 362 1.65 3.02 13.91
C ALA A 362 2.54 3.47 15.07
N LEU A 363 3.37 2.58 15.62
CA LEU A 363 4.34 2.90 16.64
C LEU A 363 5.38 3.92 16.14
N LEU A 364 6.02 3.66 14.98
CA LEU A 364 7.01 4.57 14.40
C LEU A 364 6.43 5.94 14.09
N SER A 365 5.21 6.00 13.53
CA SER A 365 4.54 7.26 13.24
C SER A 365 4.17 8.04 14.49
N SER A 366 3.84 7.35 15.60
CA SER A 366 3.56 7.99 16.88
C SER A 366 4.82 8.56 17.52
N LEU A 367 5.94 7.83 17.47
CA LEU A 367 7.23 8.31 17.97
C LEU A 367 7.75 9.52 17.20
N ALA A 368 7.60 9.52 15.87
CA ALA A 368 8.02 10.63 15.02
C ALA A 368 7.13 11.87 15.14
N ALA A 369 5.90 11.73 15.64
CA ALA A 369 4.98 12.84 15.90
C ALA A 369 5.17 13.46 17.30
N LEU A 370 6.02 12.89 18.16
CA LEU A 370 6.36 13.50 19.44
C LEU A 370 7.20 14.77 19.18
N PRO A 371 6.92 15.88 19.88
CA PRO A 371 7.77 17.07 19.82
C PRO A 371 9.21 16.71 20.19
N SER A 372 10.18 17.15 19.42
CA SER A 372 11.62 16.94 19.68
C SER A 372 12.17 17.77 20.85
N GLU A 373 11.31 18.48 21.56
CA GLU A 373 11.69 19.19 22.78
C GLU A 373 11.70 18.22 23.95
N GLY A 374 12.89 18.12 24.58
CA GLY A 374 13.13 17.24 25.71
C GLY A 374 12.12 17.46 26.83
N VAL A 375 11.27 16.48 27.06
CA VAL A 375 10.43 16.43 28.25
C VAL A 375 11.41 16.11 29.40
N PRO A 376 11.62 17.03 30.37
CA PRO A 376 12.33 16.68 31.58
C PRO A 376 11.51 15.63 32.32
N LEU A 377 12.11 14.48 32.57
CA LEU A 377 11.56 13.46 33.47
C LEU A 377 11.49 14.03 34.89
N THR A 378 10.51 14.90 35.15
CA THR A 378 10.16 15.27 36.49
C THR A 378 9.28 14.19 37.09
N SER A 379 9.85 13.53 38.07
CA SER A 379 9.25 12.53 38.95
C SER A 379 7.80 12.87 39.31
N ALA A 380 6.88 11.96 38.98
CA ALA A 380 5.52 11.97 39.51
C ALA A 380 5.58 11.77 41.03
N ARG A 381 5.52 12.89 41.76
CA ARG A 381 5.30 12.88 43.19
C ARG A 381 3.86 12.46 43.45
N ARG A 382 3.70 11.33 44.10
CA ARG A 382 2.45 10.87 44.71
C ARG A 382 1.92 11.95 45.67
N GLY A 383 0.81 12.60 45.31
CA GLY A 383 0.01 13.40 46.20
C GLY A 383 -1.19 12.56 46.68
N ARG A 384 -1.07 11.91 47.81
CA ARG A 384 -2.25 11.55 48.62
C ARG A 384 -2.75 12.85 49.26
N SER A 385 -4.02 13.18 49.06
CA SER A 385 -4.74 14.11 49.96
C SER A 385 -6.06 13.47 50.34
N ALA A 386 -6.26 13.51 51.66
CA ALA A 386 -7.32 12.89 52.39
C ALA A 386 -8.64 13.72 52.36
N ALA A 387 -9.68 13.02 52.77
CA ALA A 387 -11.07 13.43 52.96
C ALA A 387 -11.30 14.53 54.00
N ALA A 388 -12.32 15.30 53.78
CA ALA A 388 -13.25 15.87 54.79
C ALA A 388 -14.42 16.43 54.00
N GLY A 389 -15.69 16.09 54.10
CA GLY A 389 -16.55 16.09 55.23
C GLY A 389 -17.37 17.39 55.25
N GLY A 390 -18.68 17.36 54.90
CA GLY A 390 -19.55 18.52 55.06
C GLY A 390 -20.98 18.29 54.55
N THR A 391 -21.86 18.13 55.48
CA THR A 391 -23.29 17.83 55.50
C THR A 391 -24.16 18.99 55.01
N GLY A 392 -25.34 18.69 54.43
CA GLY A 392 -26.57 19.37 54.81
C GLY A 392 -27.34 20.10 53.70
N GLY A 393 -28.61 19.76 53.59
CA GLY A 393 -29.64 20.70 53.19
C GLY A 393 -30.65 20.25 52.14
N ALA A 394 -31.85 19.92 52.63
CA ALA A 394 -33.05 19.47 51.91
C ALA A 394 -33.75 20.56 51.13
N GLY A 395 -34.56 20.17 50.11
CA GLY A 395 -35.86 20.82 49.90
C GLY A 395 -36.17 21.25 48.48
N GLY A 396 -37.28 20.72 47.92
CA GLY A 396 -38.09 21.44 46.98
C GLY A 396 -38.50 20.69 45.70
N ALA A 397 -39.77 20.34 45.68
CA ALA A 397 -40.51 19.61 44.67
C ALA A 397 -40.77 20.42 43.38
N GLY A 398 -40.99 19.72 42.27
CA GLY A 398 -42.05 20.06 41.33
C GLY A 398 -41.62 20.36 39.90
N GLY A 399 -42.07 19.58 38.94
CA GLY A 399 -42.19 20.00 37.57
C GLY A 399 -42.02 18.88 36.55
N ALA A 400 -43.12 18.22 36.16
CA ALA A 400 -43.19 17.32 35.05
C ALA A 400 -42.99 18.07 33.72
N GLY A 401 -42.15 17.52 32.84
CA GLY A 401 -41.97 17.98 31.48
C GLY A 401 -41.33 16.83 30.68
N GLY A 402 -42.12 16.10 29.91
CA GLY A 402 -41.70 15.06 29.03
C GLY A 402 -40.77 15.63 27.95
N GLY A 403 -39.57 15.06 27.87
CA GLY A 403 -38.63 15.20 26.79
C GLY A 403 -38.23 13.81 26.38
N GLU A 404 -38.57 13.43 25.17
CA GLU A 404 -38.16 12.18 24.53
C GLU A 404 -36.63 12.12 24.53
N ASP A 405 -36.13 11.24 25.35
CA ASP A 405 -34.73 10.87 25.46
C ASP A 405 -34.35 10.13 24.17
N ALA A 406 -33.81 10.85 23.18
CA ALA A 406 -33.15 10.27 22.05
C ALA A 406 -31.95 9.45 22.56
N GLY A 407 -32.19 8.14 22.75
CA GLY A 407 -31.20 7.21 23.21
C GLY A 407 -29.91 7.34 22.39
N GLU A 408 -28.88 7.89 23.03
CA GLU A 408 -27.50 7.77 22.58
C GLU A 408 -27.20 6.28 22.40
N GLY A 409 -27.33 5.85 21.11
CA GLY A 409 -26.98 4.49 20.72
C GLY A 409 -25.55 4.25 21.14
N ARG A 410 -25.33 3.38 22.12
CA ARG A 410 -24.03 2.82 22.48
C ARG A 410 -23.35 2.40 21.19
N SER A 411 -22.40 3.20 20.71
CA SER A 411 -21.60 2.90 19.52
C SER A 411 -20.95 1.54 19.75
N ARG A 412 -21.36 0.53 18.94
CA ARG A 412 -20.71 -0.78 18.94
C ARG A 412 -19.19 -0.56 18.86
N PRO A 413 -18.38 -1.34 19.59
CA PRO A 413 -16.94 -1.22 19.50
C PRO A 413 -16.54 -1.30 18.03
N ARG A 414 -15.81 -0.28 17.55
CA ARG A 414 -15.34 -0.20 16.17
C ARG A 414 -14.40 -1.38 15.94
N GLU A 415 -14.75 -2.26 15.01
CA GLU A 415 -13.91 -3.41 14.66
C GLU A 415 -12.55 -2.90 14.18
N THR A 416 -11.49 -3.42 14.78
CA THR A 416 -10.11 -3.09 14.42
C THR A 416 -9.46 -4.31 13.81
N GLU A 417 -8.94 -4.15 12.61
CA GLU A 417 -8.11 -5.13 11.93
C GLU A 417 -6.64 -4.77 12.11
N THR A 418 -5.83 -5.71 12.59
CA THR A 418 -4.39 -5.53 12.80
C THR A 418 -3.58 -6.21 11.70
N ALA A 419 -2.45 -5.60 11.32
CA ALA A 419 -1.61 -6.11 10.22
C ALA A 419 -0.88 -7.39 10.62
N TRP A 420 -0.29 -7.41 11.81
CA TRP A 420 0.60 -8.47 12.26
C TRP A 420 0.01 -9.35 13.34
N PHE A 421 -0.60 -8.78 14.37
CA PHE A 421 -1.18 -9.54 15.47
C PHE A 421 -2.51 -10.19 15.06
N ALA A 422 -2.67 -11.46 15.40
CA ALA A 422 -3.95 -12.15 15.37
C ALA A 422 -3.93 -13.20 16.48
N ALA A 423 -4.96 -13.24 17.32
CA ALA A 423 -5.01 -14.15 18.47
C ALA A 423 -4.99 -15.63 18.06
N ASP A 424 -5.56 -15.94 16.91
CA ASP A 424 -5.59 -17.28 16.31
C ASP A 424 -4.33 -17.63 15.49
N ASP A 425 -3.41 -16.66 15.26
CA ASP A 425 -2.17 -16.83 14.49
C ASP A 425 -1.09 -15.86 14.98
N PRO A 426 -0.59 -15.97 16.26
CA PRO A 426 0.31 -14.99 16.86
C PRO A 426 1.77 -15.10 16.38
N ALA A 427 2.19 -16.24 15.84
CA ALA A 427 3.60 -16.51 15.51
C ALA A 427 4.22 -15.51 14.51
N PRO A 428 3.53 -15.02 13.47
CA PRO A 428 4.07 -13.96 12.60
C PRO A 428 4.39 -12.67 13.34
N PHE A 429 3.51 -12.23 14.25
CA PHE A 429 3.73 -11.03 15.06
C PHE A 429 4.96 -11.18 15.97
N LEU A 430 5.08 -12.30 16.69
CA LEU A 430 6.24 -12.58 17.54
C LEU A 430 7.54 -12.60 16.73
N ALA A 431 7.52 -13.11 15.51
CA ALA A 431 8.68 -13.14 14.63
C ALA A 431 9.11 -11.74 14.14
N THR A 432 8.22 -10.75 14.12
CA THR A 432 8.59 -9.35 13.81
C THR A 432 9.35 -8.71 14.97
N ALA A 433 9.02 -9.02 16.22
CA ALA A 433 9.67 -8.46 17.41
C ALA A 433 11.13 -8.91 17.57
N VAL A 434 11.47 -10.12 17.11
CA VAL A 434 12.83 -10.68 17.18
C VAL A 434 13.77 -10.07 16.11
N ARG A 435 13.23 -9.42 15.08
CA ARG A 435 13.98 -8.85 13.94
C ARG A 435 14.04 -7.32 13.91
N VAL A 436 13.75 -6.65 15.01
CA VAL A 436 14.01 -5.20 15.09
C VAL A 436 15.54 -5.03 15.01
N PRO A 437 16.10 -4.42 13.94
CA PRO A 437 17.52 -4.12 13.93
C PRO A 437 17.81 -3.18 15.10
N ALA A 438 18.82 -3.50 15.90
CA ALA A 438 19.34 -2.60 16.92
C ALA A 438 19.70 -1.25 16.23
N PRO A 439 19.48 -0.10 16.89
CA PRO A 439 19.89 1.17 16.36
C PRO A 439 21.41 1.11 16.10
N GLU A 440 21.84 1.39 14.87
CA GLU A 440 23.26 1.49 14.52
C GLU A 440 23.88 2.65 15.32
N GLY A 441 24.54 2.31 16.38
CA GLY A 441 25.37 3.20 17.18
C GLY A 441 26.61 2.46 17.63
N ALA A 442 27.75 2.87 17.05
CA ALA A 442 29.14 2.55 17.44
C ALA A 442 29.76 1.26 16.86
N GLY A 443 30.56 1.44 15.81
CA GLY A 443 31.82 0.71 15.58
C GLY A 443 31.75 -0.58 14.80
N GLY A 444 32.29 -0.59 13.58
CA GLY A 444 32.81 -1.79 12.93
C GLY A 444 32.11 -2.14 11.60
N SER A 445 32.85 -1.90 10.55
CA SER A 445 32.58 -2.28 9.16
C SER A 445 32.20 -3.73 8.96
N SER A 446 31.02 -4.01 8.39
CA SER A 446 30.79 -4.99 7.31
C SER A 446 29.29 -5.21 7.06
N GLY A 447 28.86 -5.07 5.79
CA GLY A 447 27.68 -5.78 5.26
C GLY A 447 26.33 -5.06 5.39
N ARG A 448 26.00 -4.27 4.42
CA ARG A 448 24.76 -3.56 4.12
C ARG A 448 23.48 -4.37 4.29
N ALA A 449 22.53 -3.82 5.05
CA ALA A 449 21.10 -4.11 4.95
C ALA A 449 20.31 -2.79 4.80
N GLY A 450 19.30 -2.84 3.97
CA GLY A 450 18.34 -1.86 3.49
C GLY A 450 18.19 -0.51 4.20
N ALA A 451 18.35 0.56 3.42
CA ALA A 451 18.20 1.94 3.84
C ALA A 451 16.74 2.27 4.20
N ALA A 452 16.49 2.58 5.46
CA ALA A 452 15.31 3.29 5.92
C ALA A 452 15.32 4.72 5.36
N ALA A 453 14.16 5.21 4.89
CA ALA A 453 13.98 6.57 4.41
C ALA A 453 14.26 7.57 5.55
N ALA A 454 15.15 8.52 5.30
CA ALA A 454 15.38 9.65 6.20
C ALA A 454 14.11 10.53 6.28
N PRO A 455 13.80 11.12 7.45
CA PRO A 455 12.63 11.98 7.59
C PRO A 455 12.78 13.24 6.74
N LEU A 456 11.67 13.65 6.11
CA LEU A 456 11.54 14.95 5.45
C LEU A 456 11.70 16.05 6.52
N GLY A 457 12.71 16.90 6.38
CA GLY A 457 12.86 18.08 7.23
C GLY A 457 11.62 18.98 7.12
N ALA A 458 11.16 19.49 8.25
CA ALA A 458 10.05 20.43 8.33
C ALA A 458 10.33 21.68 7.46
N PRO A 459 9.30 22.31 6.84
CA PRO A 459 9.48 23.55 6.10
C PRO A 459 9.90 24.67 7.07
N ARG A 460 11.02 25.32 6.75
CA ARG A 460 11.47 26.53 7.46
C ARG A 460 10.48 27.66 7.17
N THR A 461 10.08 28.37 8.21
CA THR A 461 9.23 29.55 8.11
C THR A 461 10.01 30.76 7.53
N PRO A 462 9.33 31.75 6.90
CA PRO A 462 9.97 32.90 6.23
C PRO A 462 10.74 33.89 7.13
N ALA A 463 10.85 33.62 8.44
CA ALA A 463 11.49 34.53 9.40
C ALA A 463 13.03 34.45 9.45
N ASP A 464 13.66 33.43 8.86
CA ASP A 464 15.11 33.19 8.99
C ASP A 464 15.96 33.79 7.88
N LEU A 465 15.42 34.72 7.09
CA LEU A 465 16.13 35.39 5.98
C LEU A 465 16.38 36.88 6.25
N ARG A 466 16.80 37.25 7.44
CA ARG A 466 17.43 38.59 7.62
C ARG A 466 18.71 38.48 8.44
N THR A 467 19.71 39.06 7.84
CA THR A 467 21.08 39.36 8.34
C THR A 467 22.15 38.33 7.95
N THR A 468 22.83 38.65 6.84
CA THR A 468 24.30 38.74 6.81
C THR A 468 24.68 39.83 5.82
N GLU A 469 25.08 40.97 6.37
CA GLU A 469 25.75 42.04 5.66
C GLU A 469 27.13 41.59 5.20
N HIS A 470 27.52 42.07 4.01
CA HIS A 470 28.90 42.02 3.50
C HIS A 470 29.85 42.86 4.34
N PRO A 471 31.13 42.50 4.39
CA PRO A 471 32.16 43.50 4.32
C PRO A 471 32.97 43.38 3.02
N THR A 472 33.07 44.50 2.36
CA THR A 472 34.03 44.89 1.34
C THR A 472 35.48 44.81 1.84
N ALA A 473 36.34 44.19 1.08
CA ALA A 473 37.69 44.64 0.69
C ALA A 473 38.24 43.70 -0.41
#